data_bc5cf6bb287b6ead3c5eda327f87b81b
#
_entry.id   bc5cf6bb287b6ead3c5eda327f87b81b
#
_cell.length_a   1.000
_cell.length_b   1.000
_cell.length_c   1.000
_cell.angle_alpha   90.00
_cell.angle_beta   90.00
_cell.angle_gamma   90.00
#
_symmetry.space_group_name_H-M   'P 1'
#
loop_
_entity.id
_entity.type
_entity.pdbx_description
1 polymer ?
#
loop_
_entity_poly.entity_id
_entity_poly.type
_entity_poly.pdbx_seq_one_letter_code
_entity_poly.pdbx_strand_id
1 'polypeptide(L)'
;LYQKQIIKLARESRKRARIDTPDTTIRFDNPLCGDRIDIDFSIEDGRISDIGFKVRGCALCEASSEILARTAVGHEMQELNAIGNNLSDYLSGSLGSPDWEELEVFEPVKNVPPRHECVLLPFNAIKKLLKKLVA
;
A
#
# COMPACT_ATOMS: atom_id res chain seq x y z
N LEU A 1 17.69 9.79 -7.61
CA LEU A 1 16.45 10.53 -7.80
C LEU A 1 15.29 9.86 -7.06
N TYR A 2 14.96 8.63 -7.42
CA TYR A 2 13.87 7.91 -6.76
C TYR A 2 14.17 7.59 -5.30
N GLN A 3 15.42 7.41 -4.94
CA GLN A 3 15.83 7.11 -3.58
C GLN A 3 15.44 8.23 -2.61
N LYS A 4 15.64 9.49 -3.00
CA LYS A 4 15.26 10.65 -2.17
C LYS A 4 13.76 10.73 -2.00
N GLN A 5 12.99 10.42 -3.05
CA GLN A 5 11.53 10.42 -3.00
C GLN A 5 11.02 9.33 -2.07
N ILE A 6 11.61 8.14 -2.11
CA ILE A 6 11.24 7.03 -1.23
C ILE A 6 11.51 7.40 0.23
N ILE A 7 12.66 7.99 0.53
CA ILE A 7 13.00 8.40 1.89
C ILE A 7 12.02 9.46 2.40
N LYS A 8 11.67 10.42 1.56
CA LYS A 8 10.72 11.47 1.92
C LYS A 8 9.33 10.88 2.21
N LEU A 9 8.86 9.99 1.35
CA LEU A 9 7.57 9.32 1.53
C LEU A 9 7.55 8.47 2.80
N ALA A 10 8.63 7.75 3.06
CA ALA A 10 8.76 6.95 4.28
C ALA A 10 8.68 7.83 5.53
N ARG A 11 9.34 8.97 5.50
CA ARG A 11 9.30 9.94 6.61
C ARG A 11 7.90 10.47 6.83
N GLU A 12 7.19 10.81 5.75
CA GLU A 12 5.81 11.30 5.83
C GLU A 12 4.86 10.22 6.39
N SER A 13 5.11 8.96 6.03
CA SER A 13 4.28 7.85 6.51
C SER A 13 4.28 7.74 8.04
N ARG A 14 5.41 8.05 8.67
CA ARG A 14 5.57 7.95 10.13
C ARG A 14 4.77 9.00 10.87
N LYS A 15 4.34 10.06 10.19
CA LYS A 15 3.51 11.12 10.77
C LYS A 15 2.03 10.83 10.68
N ARG A 16 1.63 9.80 9.95
CA ARG A 16 0.23 9.48 9.72
C ARG A 16 -0.36 8.79 10.94
N ALA A 17 -1.51 9.30 11.39
CA ALA A 17 -2.17 8.75 12.57
C ALA A 17 -3.09 7.58 12.19
N ARG A 18 -3.39 6.73 13.18
CA ARG A 18 -4.46 5.73 13.10
C ARG A 18 -5.81 6.44 13.24
N ILE A 19 -6.87 5.82 12.75
CA ILE A 19 -8.24 6.32 12.92
C ILE A 19 -8.77 5.78 14.25
N ASP A 20 -9.36 6.64 15.10
CA ASP A 20 -9.85 6.22 16.43
C ASP A 20 -11.01 5.23 16.33
N THR A 21 -11.98 5.49 15.45
CA THR A 21 -13.14 4.62 15.28
C THR A 21 -13.34 4.31 13.80
N PRO A 22 -12.47 3.44 13.23
CA PRO A 22 -12.58 3.10 11.81
C PRO A 22 -13.78 2.18 11.55
N ASP A 23 -14.25 2.18 10.30
CA ASP A 23 -15.26 1.23 9.87
C ASP A 23 -14.68 -0.17 9.74
N THR A 24 -13.41 -0.28 9.36
CA THR A 24 -12.72 -1.56 9.28
C THR A 24 -11.22 -1.37 9.48
N THR A 25 -10.58 -2.41 10.01
CA THR A 25 -9.14 -2.46 10.21
C THR A 25 -8.63 -3.81 9.78
N ILE A 26 -7.46 -3.84 9.15
CA ILE A 26 -6.81 -5.09 8.78
C ILE A 26 -5.34 -5.06 9.18
N ARG A 27 -4.86 -6.17 9.71
CA ARG A 27 -3.43 -6.39 9.96
C ARG A 27 -2.92 -7.40 8.95
N PHE A 28 -1.80 -7.10 8.36
CA PHE A 28 -1.12 -8.02 7.45
C PHE A 28 0.35 -8.13 7.83
N ASP A 29 0.81 -9.36 8.01
CA ASP A 29 2.21 -9.69 8.23
C ASP A 29 2.76 -10.36 6.97
N ASN A 30 3.89 -9.84 6.47
CA ASN A 30 4.57 -10.49 5.37
C ASN A 30 5.36 -11.68 5.94
N PRO A 31 5.01 -12.91 5.56
CA PRO A 31 5.66 -14.08 6.16
C PRO A 31 7.14 -14.24 5.80
N LEU A 32 7.58 -13.57 4.72
CA LEU A 32 8.96 -13.73 4.23
C LEU A 32 9.96 -12.80 4.92
N CYS A 33 9.53 -11.59 5.30
CA CYS A 33 10.45 -10.60 5.85
C CYS A 33 10.03 -10.03 7.22
N GLY A 34 8.87 -10.46 7.73
CA GLY A 34 8.40 -9.99 9.03
C GLY A 34 7.88 -8.56 9.06
N ASP A 35 7.71 -7.94 7.90
CA ASP A 35 7.09 -6.62 7.82
C ASP A 35 5.62 -6.73 8.19
N ARG A 36 5.09 -5.69 8.84
CA ARG A 36 3.69 -5.65 9.29
C ARG A 36 3.07 -4.31 8.99
N ILE A 37 1.80 -4.34 8.63
CA ILE A 37 1.00 -3.13 8.53
C ILE A 37 -0.35 -3.34 9.21
N ASP A 38 -0.81 -2.30 9.91
CA ASP A 38 -2.19 -2.17 10.40
C ASP A 38 -2.81 -1.01 9.64
N ILE A 39 -3.89 -1.25 8.92
CA ILE A 39 -4.58 -0.21 8.15
C ILE A 39 -6.01 -0.04 8.65
N ASP A 40 -6.40 1.21 8.87
CA ASP A 40 -7.76 1.59 9.22
C ASP A 40 -8.42 2.29 8.05
N PHE A 41 -9.69 1.99 7.80
CA PHE A 41 -10.47 2.63 6.76
C PHE A 41 -11.76 3.18 7.33
N SER A 42 -12.12 4.40 6.94
CA SER A 42 -13.47 4.92 7.07
C SER A 42 -14.10 4.90 5.68
N ILE A 43 -15.36 4.52 5.62
CA ILE A 43 -16.07 4.30 4.35
C ILE A 43 -17.35 5.14 4.35
N GLU A 44 -17.60 5.84 3.24
CA GLU A 44 -18.78 6.65 3.05
C GLU A 44 -19.30 6.44 1.64
N ASP A 45 -20.56 6.04 1.50
CA ASP A 45 -21.20 5.76 0.22
C ASP A 45 -20.42 4.72 -0.61
N GLY A 46 -19.87 3.71 0.06
CA GLY A 46 -19.13 2.63 -0.59
C GLY A 46 -17.71 2.99 -0.99
N ARG A 47 -17.25 4.21 -0.69
CA ARG A 47 -15.92 4.68 -1.04
C ARG A 47 -15.12 5.02 0.20
N ILE A 48 -13.80 4.90 0.10
CA ILE A 48 -12.92 5.25 1.21
C ILE A 48 -12.98 6.76 1.42
N SER A 49 -13.32 7.17 2.65
CA SER A 49 -13.37 8.57 3.06
C SER A 49 -12.17 8.98 3.88
N ASP A 50 -11.53 8.05 4.57
CA ASP A 50 -10.32 8.31 5.34
C ASP A 50 -9.52 7.02 5.48
N ILE A 51 -8.22 7.16 5.70
CA ILE A 51 -7.30 6.03 5.85
C ILE A 51 -6.23 6.40 6.88
N GLY A 52 -5.95 5.45 7.77
CA GLY A 52 -4.85 5.57 8.71
C GLY A 52 -4.07 4.27 8.71
N PHE A 53 -2.82 4.32 9.17
CA PHE A 53 -2.03 3.10 9.22
C PHE A 53 -0.83 3.24 10.14
N LYS A 54 -0.26 2.09 10.48
CA LYS A 54 1.04 1.99 11.12
C LYS A 54 1.81 0.86 10.47
N VAL A 55 3.04 1.14 10.04
CA VAL A 55 3.92 0.17 9.39
C VAL A 55 5.08 -0.17 10.32
N ARG A 56 5.42 -1.45 10.39
CA ARG A 56 6.65 -1.95 10.99
C ARG A 56 7.42 -2.66 9.88
N GLY A 57 8.32 -1.94 9.22
CA GLY A 57 9.03 -2.49 8.07
C GLY A 57 10.05 -1.51 7.53
N CYS A 58 10.54 -1.78 6.34
CA CYS A 58 11.55 -0.96 5.71
C CYS A 58 10.94 0.29 5.04
N ALA A 59 11.81 1.17 4.55
CA ALA A 59 11.39 2.40 3.90
C ALA A 59 10.50 2.15 2.68
N LEU A 60 10.67 1.03 1.97
CA LEU A 60 9.81 0.69 0.84
C LEU A 60 8.39 0.41 1.27
N CYS A 61 8.20 -0.30 2.39
CA CYS A 61 6.88 -0.54 2.97
C CYS A 61 6.22 0.76 3.36
N GLU A 62 6.97 1.63 4.00
CA GLU A 62 6.48 2.93 4.45
C GLU A 62 6.10 3.83 3.28
N ALA A 63 6.97 3.93 2.27
CA ALA A 63 6.72 4.76 1.10
C ALA A 63 5.49 4.29 0.32
N SER A 64 5.34 2.98 0.12
CA SER A 64 4.19 2.41 -0.58
C SER A 64 2.90 2.69 0.18
N SER A 65 2.92 2.53 1.51
CA SER A 65 1.75 2.80 2.35
C SER A 65 1.36 4.27 2.29
N GLU A 66 2.33 5.17 2.25
CA GLU A 66 2.07 6.60 2.13
C GLU A 66 1.42 6.95 0.79
N ILE A 67 1.90 6.36 -0.30
CA ILE A 67 1.31 6.58 -1.62
C ILE A 67 -0.14 6.08 -1.64
N LEU A 68 -0.39 4.89 -1.08
CA LEU A 68 -1.74 4.36 -0.98
C LEU A 68 -2.65 5.33 -0.22
N ALA A 69 -2.19 5.84 0.93
CA ALA A 69 -2.99 6.74 1.76
C ALA A 69 -3.32 8.04 1.02
N ARG A 70 -2.38 8.58 0.25
CA ARG A 70 -2.59 9.83 -0.51
C ARG A 70 -3.59 9.69 -1.63
N THR A 71 -3.72 8.48 -2.18
CA THR A 71 -4.51 8.25 -3.40
C THR A 71 -5.78 7.45 -3.16
N ALA A 72 -5.95 6.84 -1.98
CA ALA A 72 -7.06 5.92 -1.70
C ALA A 72 -8.42 6.61 -1.54
N VAL A 73 -8.45 7.83 -1.01
CA VAL A 73 -9.70 8.53 -0.73
C VAL A 73 -10.49 8.75 -2.02
N GLY A 74 -11.76 8.39 -1.99
CA GLY A 74 -12.64 8.48 -3.16
C GLY A 74 -12.71 7.21 -3.99
N HIS A 75 -11.86 6.22 -3.71
CA HIS A 75 -11.86 4.94 -4.41
C HIS A 75 -12.62 3.88 -3.63
N GLU A 76 -13.12 2.90 -4.35
CA GLU A 76 -13.67 1.68 -3.75
C GLU A 76 -12.52 0.74 -3.38
N MET A 77 -12.75 -0.11 -2.38
CA MET A 77 -11.73 -1.07 -1.94
C MET A 77 -11.27 -1.97 -3.09
N GLN A 78 -12.20 -2.39 -3.95
CA GLN A 78 -11.87 -3.24 -5.10
C GLN A 78 -10.97 -2.53 -6.11
N GLU A 79 -11.14 -1.22 -6.27
CA GLU A 79 -10.26 -0.44 -7.13
C GLU A 79 -8.82 -0.45 -6.62
N LEU A 80 -8.66 -0.35 -5.30
CA LEU A 80 -7.32 -0.41 -4.69
C LEU A 80 -6.69 -1.77 -4.87
N ASN A 81 -7.49 -2.84 -4.82
CA ASN A 81 -6.98 -4.18 -5.09
C ASN A 81 -6.50 -4.31 -6.54
N ALA A 82 -7.24 -3.73 -7.48
CA ALA A 82 -6.84 -3.72 -8.89
C ALA A 82 -5.51 -2.97 -9.09
N ILE A 83 -5.34 -1.84 -8.39
CA ILE A 83 -4.08 -1.08 -8.42
C ILE A 83 -2.93 -1.95 -7.89
N GLY A 84 -3.17 -2.71 -6.81
CA GLY A 84 -2.16 -3.62 -6.26
C GLY A 84 -1.75 -4.72 -7.24
N ASN A 85 -2.71 -5.30 -7.95
CA ASN A 85 -2.43 -6.29 -8.98
C ASN A 85 -1.64 -5.68 -10.13
N ASN A 86 -2.00 -4.47 -10.54
CA ASN A 86 -1.29 -3.72 -11.56
C ASN A 86 0.15 -3.42 -11.12
N LEU A 87 0.34 -3.02 -9.87
CA LEU A 87 1.67 -2.76 -9.32
C LEU A 87 2.53 -4.02 -9.33
N SER A 88 1.96 -5.16 -8.98
CA SER A 88 2.66 -6.44 -9.02
C SER A 88 3.14 -6.76 -10.43
N ASP A 89 2.28 -6.55 -11.43
CA ASP A 89 2.63 -6.76 -12.84
C ASP A 89 3.73 -5.79 -13.30
N TYR A 90 3.64 -4.54 -12.85
CA TYR A 90 4.68 -3.55 -13.14
C TYR A 90 6.04 -3.97 -12.57
N LEU A 91 6.07 -4.39 -11.31
CA LEU A 91 7.31 -4.81 -10.66
C LEU A 91 7.91 -6.05 -11.30
N SER A 92 7.08 -6.97 -11.79
CA SER A 92 7.54 -8.19 -12.47
C SER A 92 7.98 -7.95 -13.92
N GLY A 93 7.76 -6.76 -14.46
CA GLY A 93 8.15 -6.40 -15.80
C GLY A 93 7.09 -6.65 -16.86
N SER A 94 5.88 -7.08 -16.47
CA SER A 94 4.78 -7.34 -17.41
C SER A 94 4.16 -6.07 -17.96
N LEU A 95 4.31 -4.95 -17.25
CA LEU A 95 3.80 -3.64 -17.65
C LEU A 95 4.94 -2.62 -17.67
N GLY A 96 4.84 -1.65 -18.59
CA GLY A 96 5.85 -0.60 -18.72
C GLY A 96 5.71 0.52 -17.70
N SER A 97 4.50 0.76 -17.20
CA SER A 97 4.23 1.80 -16.20
C SER A 97 3.04 1.39 -15.34
N PRO A 98 3.01 1.85 -14.07
CA PRO A 98 1.89 1.55 -13.18
C PRO A 98 0.71 2.48 -13.47
N ASP A 99 -0.50 2.07 -13.04
CA ASP A 99 -1.72 2.87 -13.21
C ASP A 99 -1.63 4.17 -12.42
N TRP A 100 -1.05 4.14 -11.23
CA TRP A 100 -0.79 5.36 -10.46
C TRP A 100 0.62 5.84 -10.74
N GLU A 101 0.74 7.03 -11.30
CA GLU A 101 2.03 7.61 -11.67
C GLU A 101 2.99 7.68 -10.47
N GLU A 102 2.47 7.94 -9.27
CA GLU A 102 3.28 8.02 -8.06
C GLU A 102 4.05 6.74 -7.77
N LEU A 103 3.55 5.60 -8.23
CA LEU A 103 4.20 4.30 -8.03
C LEU A 103 5.45 4.11 -8.89
N GLU A 104 5.69 4.98 -9.86
CA GLU A 104 6.91 4.93 -10.67
C GLU A 104 8.19 5.14 -9.84
N VAL A 105 8.06 5.69 -8.65
CA VAL A 105 9.20 5.84 -7.73
C VAL A 105 9.83 4.48 -7.41
N PHE A 106 9.10 3.37 -7.58
CA PHE A 106 9.60 2.02 -7.35
C PHE A 106 10.27 1.37 -8.57
N GLU A 107 10.50 2.12 -9.64
CA GLU A 107 11.17 1.61 -10.84
C GLU A 107 12.46 0.84 -10.53
N PRO A 108 13.36 1.35 -9.65
CA PRO A 108 14.59 0.61 -9.33
C PRO A 108 14.35 -0.73 -8.65
N VAL A 109 13.17 -0.90 -8.00
CA VAL A 109 12.86 -2.13 -7.26
C VAL A 109 12.51 -3.28 -8.20
N LYS A 110 12.17 -2.98 -9.45
CA LYS A 110 11.87 -4.02 -10.47
C LYS A 110 12.99 -5.05 -10.57
N ASN A 111 14.23 -4.59 -10.43
CA ASN A 111 15.41 -5.43 -10.55
C ASN A 111 15.82 -6.11 -9.25
N VAL A 112 15.01 -5.99 -8.19
CA VAL A 112 15.29 -6.54 -6.88
C VAL A 112 14.08 -7.36 -6.41
N PRO A 113 13.82 -8.54 -7.01
CA PRO A 113 12.63 -9.34 -6.71
C PRO A 113 12.35 -9.57 -5.22
N PRO A 114 13.35 -9.82 -4.36
CA PRO A 114 13.09 -10.00 -2.94
C PRO A 114 12.45 -8.80 -2.24
N ARG A 115 12.52 -7.61 -2.86
CA ARG A 115 11.93 -6.39 -2.31
C ARG A 115 10.54 -6.09 -2.82
N HIS A 116 10.04 -6.85 -3.80
CA HIS A 116 8.69 -6.61 -4.35
C HIS A 116 7.62 -6.72 -3.28
N GLU A 117 7.74 -7.69 -2.35
CA GLU A 117 6.77 -7.86 -1.29
C GLU A 117 6.75 -6.71 -0.29
N CYS A 118 7.87 -5.99 -0.14
CA CYS A 118 7.89 -4.78 0.69
C CYS A 118 7.01 -3.70 0.09
N VAL A 119 7.11 -3.49 -1.22
CA VAL A 119 6.31 -2.49 -1.93
C VAL A 119 4.83 -2.90 -1.96
N LEU A 120 4.55 -4.19 -2.05
CA LEU A 120 3.18 -4.71 -2.14
C LEU A 120 2.49 -4.83 -0.77
N LEU A 121 3.19 -4.61 0.33
CA LEU A 121 2.65 -4.84 1.67
C LEU A 121 1.26 -4.24 1.92
N PRO A 122 1.01 -2.94 1.69
CA PRO A 122 -0.31 -2.37 1.96
C PRO A 122 -1.38 -2.91 1.02
N PHE A 123 -1.02 -3.22 -0.22
CA PHE A 123 -1.97 -3.77 -1.19
C PHE A 123 -2.32 -5.23 -0.86
N ASN A 124 -1.36 -6.00 -0.34
CA ASN A 124 -1.63 -7.35 0.13
C ASN A 124 -2.54 -7.35 1.36
N ALA A 125 -2.46 -6.32 2.20
CA ALA A 125 -3.38 -6.14 3.31
C ALA A 125 -4.81 -5.93 2.81
N ILE A 126 -4.99 -5.12 1.77
CA ILE A 126 -6.29 -4.89 1.14
C ILE A 126 -6.83 -6.19 0.53
N LYS A 127 -5.99 -6.95 -0.13
CA LYS A 127 -6.38 -8.25 -0.70
C LYS A 127 -6.88 -9.20 0.39
N LYS A 128 -6.19 -9.24 1.52
CA LYS A 128 -6.60 -10.05 2.68
C LYS A 128 -7.96 -9.59 3.20
N LEU A 129 -8.17 -8.28 3.31
CA LEU A 129 -9.43 -7.73 3.78
C LEU A 129 -10.59 -8.12 2.87
N LEU A 130 -10.42 -8.01 1.57
CA LEU A 130 -11.45 -8.37 0.59
C LEU A 130 -11.81 -9.85 0.68
N LYS A 131 -10.83 -10.72 0.89
CA LYS A 131 -11.08 -12.16 1.06
C LYS A 131 -11.92 -12.43 2.30
N LYS A 132 -11.74 -11.69 3.38
CA LYS A 132 -12.54 -11.81 4.60
C LYS A 132 -13.98 -11.38 4.37
N LEU A 133 -14.19 -10.34 3.56
CA LEU A 133 -15.53 -9.80 3.32
C LEU A 133 -16.40 -10.71 2.46
N VAL A 134 -15.79 -11.59 1.64
CA VAL A 134 -16.53 -12.54 0.78
C VAL A 134 -16.63 -13.91 1.39
N ALA A 135 -15.91 -14.19 2.45
CA ALA A 135 -15.88 -15.51 3.06
C ALA A 135 -17.12 -15.80 3.94
#